data_d963046f73b41f0cc2e3272c6c03e7ba
#
_entry.id   d963046f73b41f0cc2e3272c6c03e7ba
#
_cell.length_a   1.000
_cell.length_b   1.000
_cell.length_c   1.000
_cell.angle_alpha   90.00
_cell.angle_beta   90.00
_cell.angle_gamma   90.00
#
_symmetry.space_group_name_H-M   'P 1'
#
loop_
_entity.id
_entity.type
_entity.pdbx_description
1 polymer ?
#
loop_
_entity_poly.entity_id
_entity_poly.type
_entity_poly.pdbx_seq_one_letter_code
_entity_poly.pdbx_strand_id
1 'polypeptide(L)'
;GMGQTGVLIGEILGMATATLAVETEVSDKKIKIKRELESGWFQWVSLPVPASVSIQSGLNIPRYPSLKGIMGAKKKEVKTVSANEYSVSGTHQNIEKIFMPQTSKHTEIIEGDVKTTVSKIIEILKTDIKAI
;
A
#
# COMPACT_ATOMS: atom_id res chain seq x y z
N GLY A 1 7.82 2.71 -1.47
CA GLY A 1 6.96 3.51 -2.32
C GLY A 1 5.60 3.76 -1.68
N MET A 2 4.82 4.65 -2.28
CA MET A 2 3.49 5.04 -1.75
C MET A 2 2.35 4.08 -2.14
N GLY A 3 2.64 3.01 -2.89
CA GLY A 3 1.64 2.05 -3.34
C GLY A 3 0.58 2.59 -4.31
N GLN A 4 0.83 3.73 -4.94
CA GLN A 4 -0.15 4.46 -5.75
C GLN A 4 -0.10 4.15 -7.25
N THR A 5 1.00 3.63 -7.76
CA THR A 5 1.24 3.49 -9.20
C THR A 5 0.14 2.66 -9.90
N GLY A 6 -0.23 1.51 -9.33
CA GLY A 6 -1.28 0.66 -9.93
C GLY A 6 -2.65 1.33 -9.94
N VAL A 7 -2.98 2.10 -8.91
CA VAL A 7 -4.24 2.85 -8.82
C VAL A 7 -4.27 3.96 -9.87
N LEU A 8 -3.19 4.74 -9.99
CA LEU A 8 -3.08 5.83 -10.96
C LEU A 8 -3.13 5.32 -12.40
N ILE A 9 -2.45 4.20 -12.69
CA ILE A 9 -2.52 3.57 -14.02
C ILE A 9 -3.95 3.14 -14.33
N GLY A 10 -4.63 2.51 -13.37
CA GLY A 10 -6.02 2.10 -13.54
C GLY A 10 -6.94 3.29 -13.86
N GLU A 11 -6.81 4.38 -13.13
CA GLU A 11 -7.60 5.60 -13.33
C GLU A 11 -7.31 6.26 -14.69
N ILE A 12 -6.04 6.44 -15.06
CA ILE A 12 -5.64 7.04 -16.33
C ILE A 12 -6.15 6.23 -17.52
N LEU A 13 -6.19 4.91 -17.40
CA LEU A 13 -6.68 4.01 -18.46
C LEU A 13 -8.19 3.75 -18.40
N GLY A 14 -8.92 4.36 -17.48
CA GLY A 14 -10.36 4.16 -17.31
C GLY A 14 -10.74 2.73 -16.89
N MET A 15 -9.86 2.03 -16.18
CA MET A 15 -10.08 0.67 -15.70
C MET A 15 -10.73 0.66 -14.34
N ALA A 16 -11.60 -0.34 -14.09
CA ALA A 16 -12.05 -0.64 -12.74
C ALA A 16 -10.84 -1.06 -11.88
N THR A 17 -10.71 -0.50 -10.67
CA THR A 17 -9.52 -0.68 -9.83
C THR A 17 -9.86 -1.28 -8.48
N ALA A 18 -9.06 -2.26 -8.03
CA ALA A 18 -9.08 -2.77 -6.65
C ALA A 18 -7.66 -2.89 -6.09
N THR A 19 -7.53 -2.71 -4.78
CA THR A 19 -6.25 -2.71 -4.09
C THR A 19 -6.19 -3.80 -3.03
N LEU A 20 -4.96 -4.17 -2.63
CA LEU A 20 -4.67 -5.10 -1.53
C LEU A 20 -5.29 -6.49 -1.76
N ALA A 21 -5.21 -7.00 -2.98
CA ALA A 21 -5.74 -8.32 -3.31
C ALA A 21 -4.91 -9.44 -2.66
N VAL A 22 -5.60 -10.31 -1.94
CA VAL A 22 -5.03 -11.53 -1.32
C VAL A 22 -5.55 -12.81 -1.98
N GLU A 23 -6.63 -12.71 -2.76
CA GLU A 23 -7.20 -13.83 -3.51
C GLU A 23 -7.91 -13.30 -4.75
N THR A 24 -7.86 -14.03 -5.86
CA THR A 24 -8.49 -13.66 -7.13
C THR A 24 -9.16 -14.86 -7.79
N GLU A 25 -10.36 -14.64 -8.31
CA GLU A 25 -11.10 -15.59 -9.15
C GLU A 25 -11.39 -14.92 -10.49
N VAL A 26 -10.84 -15.47 -11.58
CA VAL A 26 -11.02 -14.90 -12.93
C VAL A 26 -12.07 -15.66 -13.69
N SER A 27 -12.99 -14.95 -14.30
CA SER A 27 -13.97 -15.46 -15.26
C SER A 27 -13.91 -14.65 -16.57
N ASP A 28 -14.59 -15.08 -17.62
CA ASP A 28 -14.47 -14.51 -18.97
C ASP A 28 -14.58 -12.97 -19.06
N LYS A 29 -15.43 -12.38 -18.22
CA LYS A 29 -15.70 -10.93 -18.26
C LYS A 29 -15.58 -10.22 -16.93
N LYS A 30 -15.18 -10.92 -15.90
CA LYS A 30 -15.08 -10.37 -14.53
C LYS A 30 -13.93 -10.99 -13.77
N ILE A 31 -13.34 -10.21 -12.88
CA ILE A 31 -12.43 -10.68 -11.86
C ILE A 31 -13.06 -10.40 -10.50
N LYS A 32 -13.16 -11.43 -9.66
CA LYS A 32 -13.60 -11.33 -8.27
C LYS A 32 -12.35 -11.33 -7.39
N ILE A 33 -12.26 -10.37 -6.48
CA ILE A 33 -11.05 -10.07 -5.73
C ILE A 33 -11.41 -10.01 -4.26
N LYS A 34 -10.66 -10.73 -3.45
CA LYS A 34 -10.67 -10.60 -1.99
C LYS A 34 -9.63 -9.58 -1.60
N ARG A 35 -10.07 -8.48 -1.02
CA ARG A 35 -9.22 -7.40 -0.54
C ARG A 35 -9.01 -7.52 0.96
N GLU A 36 -7.79 -7.33 1.40
CA GLU A 36 -7.48 -7.15 2.82
C GLU A 36 -7.81 -5.71 3.25
N LEU A 37 -8.49 -5.58 4.36
CA LEU A 37 -8.83 -4.31 4.99
C LEU A 37 -8.15 -4.23 6.35
N GLU A 38 -8.29 -3.09 7.01
CA GLU A 38 -7.77 -2.90 8.36
C GLU A 38 -8.37 -3.88 9.38
N SER A 39 -7.63 -4.15 10.44
CA SER A 39 -8.06 -5.02 11.55
C SER A 39 -8.42 -6.46 11.17
N GLY A 40 -7.86 -6.98 10.08
CA GLY A 40 -8.07 -8.36 9.65
C GLY A 40 -9.39 -8.61 8.93
N TRP A 41 -10.10 -7.58 8.53
CA TRP A 41 -11.30 -7.70 7.72
C TRP A 41 -10.97 -7.94 6.25
N PHE A 42 -11.90 -8.58 5.55
CA PHE A 42 -11.80 -8.82 4.11
C PHE A 42 -13.06 -8.35 3.40
N GLN A 43 -12.88 -7.87 2.17
CA GLN A 43 -13.98 -7.48 1.30
C GLN A 43 -13.85 -8.21 -0.05
N TRP A 44 -14.95 -8.79 -0.52
CA TRP A 44 -15.04 -9.30 -1.88
C TRP A 44 -15.61 -8.24 -2.81
N VAL A 45 -14.93 -7.97 -3.91
CA VAL A 45 -15.39 -7.08 -4.98
C VAL A 45 -15.31 -7.79 -6.32
N SER A 46 -16.26 -7.51 -7.21
CA SER A 46 -16.25 -8.00 -8.58
C SER A 46 -16.06 -6.84 -9.52
N LEU A 47 -15.04 -6.92 -10.38
CA LEU A 47 -14.72 -5.89 -11.36
C LEU A 47 -14.90 -6.44 -12.77
N PRO A 48 -15.33 -5.60 -13.75
CA PRO A 48 -15.25 -5.96 -15.15
C PRO A 48 -13.80 -6.02 -15.59
N VAL A 49 -13.45 -6.82 -16.59
CA VAL A 49 -12.13 -6.79 -17.23
C VAL A 49 -12.21 -5.95 -18.51
N PRO A 50 -11.18 -5.14 -18.82
CA PRO A 50 -9.90 -5.02 -18.11
C PRO A 50 -10.00 -4.29 -16.76
N ALA A 51 -9.19 -4.72 -15.80
CA ALA A 51 -9.14 -4.15 -14.45
C ALA A 51 -7.70 -3.95 -13.99
N SER A 52 -7.47 -2.94 -13.15
CA SER A 52 -6.20 -2.73 -12.46
C SER A 52 -6.30 -3.25 -11.03
N VAL A 53 -5.35 -4.11 -10.65
CA VAL A 53 -5.37 -4.75 -9.34
C VAL A 53 -4.00 -4.64 -8.68
N SER A 54 -3.94 -4.04 -7.50
CA SER A 54 -2.72 -4.13 -6.70
C SER A 54 -2.78 -5.33 -5.75
N ILE A 55 -1.65 -6.01 -5.66
CA ILE A 55 -1.53 -7.28 -4.95
C ILE A 55 -0.95 -7.04 -3.56
N GLN A 56 -1.53 -7.70 -2.55
CA GLN A 56 -0.97 -7.82 -1.21
C GLN A 56 -0.14 -9.11 -1.11
N SER A 57 0.64 -9.23 -0.05
CA SER A 57 1.39 -10.46 0.24
C SER A 57 0.46 -11.67 0.43
N GLY A 58 0.94 -12.85 0.06
CA GLY A 58 0.22 -14.11 0.28
C GLY A 58 -0.63 -14.62 -0.88
N LEU A 59 -0.87 -13.83 -1.92
CA LEU A 59 -1.61 -14.28 -3.11
C LEU A 59 -0.90 -15.42 -3.83
N ASN A 60 0.42 -15.35 -3.93
CA ASN A 60 1.25 -16.35 -4.57
C ASN A 60 2.29 -16.93 -3.60
N ILE A 61 2.57 -18.21 -3.74
CA ILE A 61 3.65 -18.87 -3.02
C ILE A 61 4.96 -18.60 -3.76
N PRO A 62 5.99 -17.99 -3.12
CA PRO A 62 7.28 -17.76 -3.73
C PRO A 62 7.93 -19.06 -4.20
N ARG A 63 8.40 -19.08 -5.44
CA ARG A 63 9.15 -20.21 -5.99
C ARG A 63 10.64 -19.96 -5.82
N TYR A 64 11.32 -20.84 -5.11
CA TYR A 64 12.77 -20.76 -4.96
C TYR A 64 13.48 -21.19 -6.24
N PRO A 65 14.50 -20.46 -6.70
CA PRO A 65 15.22 -20.79 -7.90
C PRO A 65 16.06 -22.04 -7.70
N SER A 66 15.98 -22.98 -8.66
CA SER A 66 16.89 -24.10 -8.75
C SER A 66 18.29 -23.64 -9.19
N LEU A 67 19.34 -24.44 -8.93
CA LEU A 67 20.70 -24.15 -9.38
C LEU A 67 20.76 -23.94 -10.92
N LYS A 68 20.05 -24.77 -11.68
CA LYS A 68 19.92 -24.62 -13.14
C LYS A 68 19.23 -23.30 -13.52
N GLY A 69 18.22 -22.89 -12.74
CA GLY A 69 17.52 -21.60 -12.93
C GLY A 69 18.45 -20.41 -12.69
N ILE A 70 19.27 -20.45 -11.64
CA ILE A 70 20.25 -19.39 -11.33
C ILE A 70 21.29 -19.27 -12.46
N MET A 71 21.82 -20.40 -12.93
CA MET A 71 22.77 -20.42 -14.06
C MET A 71 22.12 -19.93 -15.37
N GLY A 72 20.87 -20.31 -15.62
CA GLY A 72 20.11 -19.86 -16.79
C GLY A 72 19.81 -18.35 -16.76
N ALA A 73 19.52 -17.81 -15.60
CA ALA A 73 19.25 -16.39 -15.42
C ALA A 73 20.45 -15.49 -15.82
N LYS A 74 21.68 -15.95 -15.54
CA LYS A 74 22.90 -15.21 -15.93
C LYS A 74 23.05 -15.04 -17.46
N LYS A 75 22.39 -15.86 -18.25
CA LYS A 75 22.42 -15.83 -19.73
C LYS A 75 21.25 -15.03 -20.32
N LYS A 76 20.34 -14.55 -19.48
CA LYS A 76 19.20 -13.75 -19.96
C LYS A 76 19.65 -12.32 -20.25
N GLU A 77 19.18 -11.79 -21.36
CA GLU A 77 19.39 -10.40 -21.70
C GLU A 77 18.66 -9.49 -20.70
N VAL A 78 19.37 -8.47 -20.23
CA VAL A 78 18.81 -7.37 -19.44
C VAL A 78 18.77 -6.15 -20.33
N LYS A 79 17.60 -5.82 -20.88
CA LYS A 79 17.42 -4.65 -21.72
C LYS A 79 17.36 -3.40 -20.83
N THR A 80 18.32 -2.51 -21.02
CA THR A 80 18.31 -1.19 -20.38
C THR A 80 17.70 -0.19 -21.34
N VAL A 81 16.69 0.52 -20.89
CA VAL A 81 16.00 1.56 -21.66
C VAL A 81 16.19 2.89 -20.95
N SER A 82 16.63 3.91 -21.69
CA SER A 82 16.82 5.25 -21.14
C SER A 82 15.46 5.92 -20.86
N ALA A 83 15.36 6.64 -19.75
CA ALA A 83 14.17 7.44 -19.45
C ALA A 83 13.87 8.49 -20.53
N ASN A 84 14.89 8.93 -21.28
CA ASN A 84 14.74 9.89 -22.39
C ASN A 84 13.98 9.31 -23.60
N GLU A 85 13.87 7.97 -23.71
CA GLU A 85 13.08 7.31 -24.74
C GLU A 85 11.56 7.40 -24.45
N TYR A 86 11.21 7.75 -23.23
CA TYR A 86 9.86 8.02 -22.82
C TYR A 86 9.72 9.51 -22.57
N SER A 87 8.69 10.15 -23.08
CA SER A 87 8.38 11.56 -22.80
C SER A 87 7.96 11.74 -21.33
N VAL A 88 8.87 11.51 -20.40
CA VAL A 88 8.64 11.70 -18.98
C VAL A 88 8.84 13.17 -18.70
N SER A 89 7.75 13.89 -18.42
CA SER A 89 7.82 15.23 -17.85
C SER A 89 8.50 15.17 -16.48
N GLY A 90 9.32 16.17 -16.15
CA GLY A 90 10.22 16.18 -15.01
C GLY A 90 9.59 15.75 -13.69
N THR A 91 10.42 15.44 -12.72
CA THR A 91 10.00 15.04 -11.38
C THR A 91 9.26 16.18 -10.69
N HIS A 92 8.03 15.90 -10.24
CA HIS A 92 7.22 16.84 -9.46
C HIS A 92 7.52 16.76 -7.95
N GLN A 93 8.49 15.95 -7.55
CA GLN A 93 8.90 15.75 -6.16
C GLN A 93 10.42 15.78 -6.04
N ASN A 94 10.90 16.54 -5.07
CA ASN A 94 12.31 16.56 -4.69
C ASN A 94 12.45 16.11 -3.25
N ILE A 95 13.47 15.28 -2.98
CA ILE A 95 13.83 14.91 -1.60
C ILE A 95 14.66 16.07 -1.04
N GLU A 96 14.08 16.84 -0.11
CA GLU A 96 14.79 17.94 0.53
C GLU A 96 15.76 17.44 1.60
N LYS A 97 15.35 16.44 2.38
CA LYS A 97 16.13 15.93 3.51
C LYS A 97 15.75 14.50 3.85
N ILE A 98 16.77 13.70 4.15
CA ILE A 98 16.62 12.38 4.76
C ILE A 98 17.10 12.50 6.22
N PHE A 99 16.26 12.10 7.18
CA PHE A 99 16.60 12.17 8.60
C PHE A 99 15.97 11.01 9.36
N MET A 100 16.56 10.68 10.51
CA MET A 100 15.96 9.72 11.44
C MET A 100 14.82 10.41 12.18
N PRO A 101 13.57 9.92 12.06
CA PRO A 101 12.46 10.50 12.81
C PRO A 101 12.71 10.35 14.32
N GLN A 102 12.61 11.44 15.04
CA GLN A 102 12.61 11.39 16.50
C GLN A 102 11.20 11.01 16.96
N THR A 103 11.02 9.77 17.32
CA THR A 103 9.77 9.28 17.91
C THR A 103 9.96 9.19 19.41
N SER A 104 9.54 10.19 20.15
CA SER A 104 9.34 10.08 21.58
C SER A 104 7.90 9.62 21.84
N LYS A 105 7.71 8.35 22.18
CA LYS A 105 6.45 7.92 22.77
C LYS A 105 6.43 8.36 24.24
N HIS A 106 5.66 9.36 24.55
CA HIS A 106 5.32 9.72 25.92
C HIS A 106 3.94 9.14 26.25
N THR A 107 3.91 8.07 27.03
CA THR A 107 2.66 7.48 27.50
C THR A 107 2.41 7.98 28.93
N GLU A 108 1.34 8.72 29.12
CA GLU A 108 0.87 9.12 30.44
C GLU A 108 -0.29 8.19 30.86
N ILE A 109 -0.15 7.59 32.03
CA ILE A 109 -1.21 6.78 32.64
C ILE A 109 -2.04 7.68 33.52
N ILE A 110 -3.30 7.84 33.21
CA ILE A 110 -4.22 8.66 34.00
C ILE A 110 -4.94 7.76 34.99
N GLU A 111 -4.61 7.92 36.27
CA GLU A 111 -5.23 7.19 37.38
C GLU A 111 -6.37 8.01 37.98
N GLY A 112 -7.40 7.32 38.48
CA GLY A 112 -8.54 7.94 39.17
C GLY A 112 -9.87 7.22 38.85
N ASP A 113 -10.96 7.78 39.39
CA ASP A 113 -12.31 7.32 39.02
C ASP A 113 -12.67 7.73 37.57
N VAL A 114 -13.74 7.15 37.05
CA VAL A 114 -14.17 7.37 35.65
C VAL A 114 -14.40 8.86 35.38
N LYS A 115 -14.98 9.60 36.29
CA LYS A 115 -15.32 11.01 36.11
C LYS A 115 -14.06 11.86 36.03
N THR A 116 -13.11 11.64 36.90
CA THR A 116 -11.83 12.33 36.94
C THR A 116 -10.99 12.02 35.71
N THR A 117 -10.93 10.75 35.31
CA THR A 117 -10.19 10.30 34.13
C THR A 117 -10.77 10.93 32.85
N VAL A 118 -12.08 10.91 32.68
CA VAL A 118 -12.75 11.53 31.51
C VAL A 118 -12.49 13.04 31.46
N SER A 119 -12.60 13.73 32.60
CA SER A 119 -12.35 15.17 32.67
C SER A 119 -10.93 15.52 32.24
N LYS A 120 -9.95 14.78 32.72
CA LYS A 120 -8.52 14.97 32.39
C LYS A 120 -8.23 14.66 30.91
N ILE A 121 -8.82 13.61 30.34
CA ILE A 121 -8.69 13.33 28.92
C ILE A 121 -9.27 14.47 28.06
N ILE A 122 -10.45 14.98 28.40
CA ILE A 122 -11.06 16.10 27.68
C ILE A 122 -10.18 17.37 27.77
N GLU A 123 -9.59 17.63 28.94
CA GLU A 123 -8.67 18.75 29.14
C GLU A 123 -7.44 18.62 28.23
N ILE A 124 -6.76 17.47 28.23
CA ILE A 124 -5.60 17.19 27.36
C ILE A 124 -5.97 17.36 25.87
N LEU A 125 -7.11 16.83 25.45
CA LEU A 125 -7.58 16.96 24.07
C LEU A 125 -7.81 18.43 23.66
N LYS A 126 -8.28 19.26 24.58
CA LYS A 126 -8.50 20.69 24.34
C LYS A 126 -7.24 21.55 24.39
N THR A 127 -6.38 21.31 25.39
CA THR A 127 -5.23 22.19 25.68
C THR A 127 -3.99 21.77 24.91
N ASP A 128 -3.64 20.51 24.97
CA ASP A 128 -2.35 20.00 24.48
C ASP A 128 -2.43 19.53 23.03
N ILE A 129 -3.46 18.75 22.70
CA ILE A 129 -3.63 18.18 21.38
C ILE A 129 -4.43 19.11 20.45
N LYS A 130 -5.32 19.98 21.02
CA LYS A 130 -6.21 20.89 20.28
C LYS A 130 -7.04 20.15 19.23
N ALA A 131 -7.53 18.97 19.58
CA ALA A 131 -8.29 18.10 18.68
C ALA A 131 -9.80 18.34 18.72
N ILE A 132 -10.30 19.04 19.76
CA ILE A 132 -11.71 19.40 19.97
C ILE A 132 -11.83 20.82 20.54
#